data_2eb3a8bc7a959657f7f5aaaf2699e722
#
_entry.id   2eb3a8bc7a959657f7f5aaaf2699e722
#
_cell.length_a   1.000
_cell.length_b   1.000
_cell.length_c   1.000
_cell.angle_alpha   90.00
_cell.angle_beta   90.00
_cell.angle_gamma   90.00
#
_symmetry.space_group_name_H-M   'P 1'
#
loop_
_entity.id
_entity.type
_entity.pdbx_description
1 polymer ?
#
loop_
_entity_poly.entity_id
_entity_poly.type
_entity_poly.pdbx_seq_one_letter_code
_entity_poly.pdbx_strand_id
1 'polypeptide(L)'
;TPVRYPIPLTEEGLVPVCVDTFRNEALILERQVKAATLLDMEQRPIATVHSTAPVWLFWSPQGVHSPFVCFEPWYGLPDLQGFSGPIAERAFIQQAEGGTTWTGGYEVEV
;
A
#
# COMPACT_ATOMS: atom_id res chain seq x y z
N THR A 1 8.08 -14.71 11.13
CA THR A 1 6.86 -13.89 11.27
C THR A 1 7.22 -12.43 10.99
N PRO A 2 6.51 -11.76 10.10
CA PRO A 2 6.80 -10.37 9.82
C PRO A 2 6.58 -9.52 11.06
N VAL A 3 7.50 -8.60 11.34
CA VAL A 3 7.36 -7.65 12.44
C VAL A 3 6.32 -6.61 12.05
N ARG A 4 5.33 -6.39 12.92
CA ARG A 4 4.30 -5.36 12.74
C ARG A 4 4.57 -4.22 13.71
N TYR A 5 4.38 -3.01 13.24
CA TYR A 5 4.54 -1.81 14.07
C TYR A 5 3.49 -0.76 13.69
N PRO A 6 3.12 0.13 14.64
CA PRO A 6 2.13 1.16 14.35
C PRO A 6 2.71 2.18 13.36
N ILE A 7 1.86 2.66 12.45
CA ILE A 7 2.21 3.75 11.55
C ILE A 7 2.13 5.06 12.33
N PRO A 8 3.16 5.92 12.24
CA PRO A 8 3.10 7.23 12.88
C PRO A 8 2.01 8.09 12.25
N LEU A 9 1.12 8.63 13.10
CA LEU A 9 0.04 9.50 12.69
C LEU A 9 0.19 10.87 13.33
N THR A 10 -0.33 11.90 12.65
CA THR A 10 -0.48 13.24 13.25
C THR A 10 -1.60 13.23 14.30
N GLU A 11 -1.78 14.32 15.04
CA GLU A 11 -2.88 14.46 16.01
C GLU A 11 -4.25 14.32 15.34
N GLU A 12 -4.37 14.71 14.07
CA GLU A 12 -5.60 14.59 13.29
C GLU A 12 -5.80 13.19 12.70
N GLY A 13 -4.88 12.24 12.93
CA GLY A 13 -4.96 10.89 12.41
C GLY A 13 -4.47 10.74 10.96
N LEU A 14 -3.66 11.65 10.47
CA LEU A 14 -3.11 11.64 9.12
C LEU A 14 -1.72 11.01 9.10
N VAL A 15 -1.36 10.38 7.98
CA VAL A 15 -0.01 9.88 7.73
C VAL A 15 0.81 11.03 7.11
N PRO A 16 1.84 11.56 7.81
CA PRO A 16 2.63 12.63 7.23
C PRO A 16 3.50 12.12 6.07
N VAL A 17 3.53 12.85 4.96
CA VAL A 17 4.43 12.53 3.85
C VAL A 17 5.75 13.26 4.09
N CYS A 18 6.68 12.60 4.74
CA CYS A 18 7.98 13.15 5.10
C CYS A 18 9.04 12.06 5.11
N VAL A 19 10.30 12.47 5.21
CA VAL A 19 11.45 11.54 5.21
C VAL A 19 11.35 10.51 6.33
N ASP A 20 10.92 10.92 7.52
CA ASP A 20 10.83 10.03 8.67
C ASP A 20 9.79 8.93 8.50
N THR A 21 8.67 9.22 7.85
CA THR A 21 7.60 8.25 7.61
C THR A 21 8.10 7.04 6.81
N PHE A 22 8.99 7.28 5.85
CA PHE A 22 9.52 6.23 4.96
C PHE A 22 10.96 5.84 5.30
N ARG A 23 11.40 6.10 6.54
CA ARG A 23 12.76 5.79 6.99
C ARG A 23 13.11 4.31 6.83
N ASN A 24 12.16 3.44 7.09
CA ASN A 24 12.30 1.99 7.00
C ASN A 24 11.65 1.43 5.74
N GLU A 25 11.76 2.17 4.62
CA GLU A 25 11.18 1.83 3.32
C GLU A 25 9.66 2.07 3.25
N ALA A 26 8.96 1.26 2.46
CA ALA A 26 7.53 1.42 2.24
C ALA A 26 6.69 1.05 3.45
N LEU A 27 5.53 1.68 3.57
CA LEU A 27 4.50 1.24 4.50
C LEU A 27 3.62 0.21 3.80
N ILE A 28 3.50 -0.99 4.37
CA ILE A 28 2.69 -2.07 3.82
C ILE A 28 1.54 -2.35 4.78
N LEU A 29 0.30 -2.21 4.29
CA LEU A 29 -0.91 -2.42 5.07
C LEU A 29 -1.72 -3.55 4.47
N GLU A 30 -2.07 -4.52 5.30
CA GLU A 30 -2.86 -5.68 4.91
C GLU A 30 -4.30 -5.54 5.39
N ARG A 31 -5.27 -5.59 4.46
CA ARG A 31 -6.71 -5.62 4.75
C ARG A 31 -7.24 -4.43 5.56
N GLN A 32 -6.58 -3.29 5.50
CA GLN A 32 -6.93 -2.12 6.31
C GLN A 32 -7.38 -0.92 5.48
N VAL A 33 -7.06 -0.90 4.18
CA VAL A 33 -7.25 0.27 3.33
C VAL A 33 -8.13 -0.09 2.14
N LYS A 34 -9.10 0.76 1.83
CA LYS A 34 -9.93 0.68 0.63
C LYS A 34 -9.84 1.94 -0.21
N ALA A 35 -9.33 3.01 0.37
CA ALA A 35 -9.09 4.27 -0.30
C ALA A 35 -7.96 5.03 0.40
N ALA A 36 -7.20 5.77 -0.39
CA ALA A 36 -6.17 6.66 0.13
C ALA A 36 -6.28 8.00 -0.57
N THR A 37 -6.31 9.07 0.21
CA THR A 37 -6.41 10.43 -0.29
C THR A 37 -5.13 11.20 0.02
N LEU A 38 -4.55 11.81 -1.00
CA LEU A 38 -3.46 12.73 -0.83
C LEU A 38 -4.03 14.12 -0.54
N LEU A 39 -3.56 14.73 0.54
CA LEU A 39 -3.96 16.07 0.94
C LEU A 39 -2.79 17.05 0.74
N ASP A 40 -3.11 18.29 0.43
CA ASP A 40 -2.11 19.37 0.43
C ASP A 40 -1.82 19.86 1.86
N MET A 41 -0.97 20.87 2.00
CA MET A 41 -0.56 21.39 3.30
C MET A 41 -1.71 22.08 4.06
N GLU A 42 -2.76 22.47 3.39
CA GLU A 42 -3.98 23.01 3.99
C GLU A 42 -5.06 21.94 4.19
N GLN A 43 -4.70 20.66 4.03
CA GLN A 43 -5.58 19.50 4.18
C GLN A 43 -6.71 19.45 3.14
N ARG A 44 -6.50 20.03 1.97
CA ARG A 44 -7.45 19.93 0.85
C ARG A 44 -7.12 18.71 -0.01
N PRO A 45 -8.11 17.91 -0.44
CA PRO A 45 -7.86 16.75 -1.28
C PRO A 45 -7.25 17.12 -2.63
N ILE A 46 -6.19 16.39 -3.01
CA ILE A 46 -5.57 16.49 -4.33
C ILE A 46 -6.08 15.35 -5.22
N ALA A 47 -6.01 14.12 -4.73
CA ALA A 47 -6.45 12.94 -5.45
C ALA A 47 -6.75 11.80 -4.47
N THR A 48 -7.66 10.90 -4.85
CA THR A 48 -7.99 9.71 -4.08
C THR A 48 -7.85 8.48 -4.97
N VAL A 49 -7.22 7.43 -4.45
CA VAL A 49 -7.15 6.13 -5.09
C VAL A 49 -8.07 5.18 -4.34
N HIS A 50 -8.94 4.49 -5.06
CA HIS A 50 -9.87 3.49 -4.52
C HIS A 50 -9.52 2.11 -5.07
N SER A 51 -9.51 1.10 -4.22
CA SER A 51 -9.33 -0.29 -4.64
C SER A 51 -9.76 -1.26 -3.56
N THR A 52 -10.24 -2.43 -3.97
CA THR A 52 -10.53 -3.56 -3.08
C THR A 52 -9.30 -4.46 -2.89
N ALA A 53 -8.13 -4.07 -3.38
CA ALA A 53 -6.91 -4.83 -3.22
C ALA A 53 -6.64 -5.16 -1.75
N PRO A 54 -6.22 -6.40 -1.44
CA PRO A 54 -6.02 -6.83 -0.04
C PRO A 54 -4.80 -6.22 0.62
N VAL A 55 -3.86 -5.70 -0.16
CA VAL A 55 -2.63 -5.10 0.33
C VAL A 55 -2.45 -3.73 -0.32
N TRP A 56 -2.01 -2.77 0.47
CA TRP A 56 -1.65 -1.45 -0.02
C TRP A 56 -0.23 -1.11 0.41
N LEU A 57 0.51 -0.48 -0.49
CA LEU A 57 1.85 -0.01 -0.23
C LEU A 57 1.89 1.50 -0.47
N PHE A 58 2.48 2.22 0.49
CA PHE A 58 2.76 3.65 0.36
C PHE A 58 4.27 3.83 0.41
N TRP A 59 4.79 4.63 -0.50
CA TRP A 59 6.22 4.78 -0.64
C TRP A 59 6.62 6.17 -1.15
N SER A 60 7.72 6.64 -0.62
CA SER A 60 8.49 7.77 -1.15
C SER A 60 9.97 7.45 -0.93
N PRO A 61 10.89 7.99 -1.73
CA PRO A 61 12.32 7.65 -1.58
C PRO A 61 12.86 7.89 -0.18
N GLN A 62 13.66 6.92 0.30
CA GLN A 62 14.30 7.01 1.60
C GLN A 62 15.38 8.10 1.64
N GLY A 63 15.47 8.75 2.79
CA GLY A 63 16.59 9.67 3.10
C GLY A 63 16.63 10.95 2.30
N VAL A 64 15.65 11.18 1.42
CA VAL A 64 15.59 12.39 0.60
C VAL A 64 14.18 12.98 0.63
N HIS A 65 14.10 14.29 0.53
CA HIS A 65 12.82 14.97 0.36
C HIS A 65 12.42 14.89 -1.11
N SER A 66 11.36 14.16 -1.40
CA SER A 66 10.92 13.91 -2.77
C SER A 66 9.57 14.60 -3.04
N PRO A 67 9.34 15.10 -4.26
CA PRO A 67 8.09 15.78 -4.60
C PRO A 67 6.95 14.83 -4.95
N PHE A 68 7.05 13.55 -4.61
CA PHE A 68 5.99 12.59 -4.90
C PHE A 68 5.86 11.50 -3.83
N VAL A 69 4.71 10.86 -3.81
CA VAL A 69 4.43 9.67 -3.02
C VAL A 69 3.68 8.67 -3.91
N CYS A 70 3.95 7.38 -3.73
CA CYS A 70 3.28 6.31 -4.46
C CYS A 70 2.17 5.70 -3.60
N PHE A 71 0.99 5.51 -4.18
CA PHE A 71 -0.10 4.74 -3.61
C PHE A 71 -0.26 3.49 -4.47
N GLU A 72 0.01 2.33 -3.92
CA GLU A 72 0.08 1.08 -4.68
C GLU A 72 -0.86 0.03 -4.11
N PRO A 73 -2.07 -0.14 -4.67
CA PRO A 73 -2.90 -1.29 -4.32
C PRO A 73 -2.35 -2.55 -4.98
N TRP A 74 -2.16 -3.61 -4.18
CA TRP A 74 -1.54 -4.86 -4.61
C TRP A 74 -2.48 -6.05 -4.43
N TYR A 75 -2.49 -6.93 -5.41
CA TYR A 75 -3.18 -8.23 -5.38
C TYR A 75 -2.20 -9.38 -5.18
N GLY A 76 -1.21 -9.19 -4.35
CA GLY A 76 -0.20 -10.16 -4.00
C GLY A 76 0.90 -9.49 -3.20
N LEU A 77 1.85 -10.29 -2.70
CA LEU A 77 3.05 -9.81 -2.02
C LEU A 77 4.27 -10.50 -2.59
N PRO A 78 5.45 -9.89 -2.52
CA PRO A 78 6.71 -10.58 -2.74
C PRO A 78 6.87 -11.73 -1.73
N ASP A 79 7.74 -12.67 -2.04
CA ASP A 79 8.03 -13.76 -1.12
C ASP A 79 8.57 -13.20 0.21
N LEU A 80 8.01 -13.71 1.29
CA LEU A 80 8.55 -13.43 2.62
C LEU A 80 9.90 -14.15 2.77
N GLN A 81 10.77 -13.57 3.58
CA GLN A 81 12.06 -14.18 3.88
C GLN A 81 11.86 -15.61 4.40
N GLY A 82 12.56 -16.57 3.79
CA GLY A 82 12.44 -17.98 4.13
C GLY A 82 11.30 -18.73 3.44
N PHE A 83 10.48 -18.06 2.62
CA PHE A 83 9.46 -18.75 1.85
C PHE A 83 10.09 -19.58 0.74
N SER A 84 9.68 -20.86 0.63
CA SER A 84 10.17 -21.80 -0.38
C SER A 84 9.08 -22.71 -0.95
N GLY A 85 7.81 -22.39 -0.66
CA GLY A 85 6.66 -23.17 -1.11
C GLY A 85 6.27 -22.90 -2.57
N PRO A 86 5.25 -23.62 -3.07
CA PRO A 86 4.72 -23.37 -4.41
C PRO A 86 4.03 -22.00 -4.48
N ILE A 87 3.92 -21.48 -5.69
CA ILE A 87 3.34 -20.14 -5.93
C ILE A 87 1.92 -20.01 -5.36
N ALA A 88 1.13 -21.08 -5.40
CA ALA A 88 -0.25 -21.07 -4.88
C ALA A 88 -0.32 -20.84 -3.36
N GLU A 89 0.76 -21.04 -2.64
CA GLU A 89 0.83 -20.83 -1.18
C GLU A 89 1.40 -19.46 -0.81
N ARG A 90 1.77 -18.64 -1.79
CA ARG A 90 2.28 -17.31 -1.55
C ARG A 90 1.18 -16.43 -0.93
N ALA A 91 1.56 -15.57 0.00
CA ALA A 91 0.61 -14.68 0.69
C ALA A 91 -0.15 -13.79 -0.29
N PHE A 92 -1.47 -13.74 -0.15
CA PHE A 92 -2.40 -12.94 -0.97
C PHE A 92 -2.38 -13.26 -2.47
N ILE A 93 -1.80 -14.40 -2.89
CA ILE A 93 -1.81 -14.79 -4.31
C ILE A 93 -3.25 -14.92 -4.82
N GLN A 94 -3.49 -14.46 -6.02
CA GLN A 94 -4.78 -14.58 -6.68
C GLN A 94 -4.76 -15.78 -7.62
N GLN A 95 -5.89 -16.48 -7.73
CA GLN A 95 -6.05 -17.65 -8.60
C GLN A 95 -7.35 -17.55 -9.38
N ALA A 96 -7.33 -18.01 -10.62
CA ALA A 96 -8.52 -18.16 -11.44
C ALA A 96 -8.63 -19.59 -11.92
N GLU A 97 -9.82 -20.17 -11.78
CA GLU A 97 -10.13 -21.50 -12.34
C GLU A 97 -10.05 -21.43 -13.87
N GLY A 98 -9.69 -22.55 -14.50
CA GLY A 98 -9.70 -22.66 -15.96
C GLY A 98 -11.06 -22.28 -16.52
N GLY A 99 -11.11 -21.43 -17.54
CA GLY A 99 -12.36 -20.98 -18.17
C GLY A 99 -13.06 -19.84 -17.43
N THR A 100 -12.50 -19.33 -16.33
CA THR A 100 -13.05 -18.19 -15.59
C THR A 100 -12.19 -16.95 -15.77
N THR A 101 -12.74 -15.79 -15.38
CA THR A 101 -12.04 -14.50 -15.43
C THR A 101 -11.85 -13.96 -14.04
N TRP A 102 -10.61 -13.60 -13.69
CA TRP A 102 -10.30 -12.81 -12.51
C TRP A 102 -10.23 -11.34 -12.89
N THR A 103 -10.81 -10.47 -12.08
CA THR A 103 -10.72 -9.02 -12.28
C THR A 103 -10.23 -8.34 -11.02
N GLY A 104 -9.46 -7.29 -11.21
CA GLY A 104 -8.98 -6.42 -10.15
C GLY A 104 -8.63 -5.06 -10.74
N GLY A 105 -8.30 -4.11 -9.88
CA GLY A 105 -7.94 -2.80 -10.38
C GLY A 105 -8.02 -1.71 -9.32
N TYR A 106 -8.00 -0.48 -9.79
CA TYR A 106 -8.13 0.70 -8.96
C TYR A 106 -8.78 1.83 -9.76
N GLU A 107 -9.30 2.81 -9.03
CA GLU A 107 -9.86 4.03 -9.59
C GLU A 107 -9.13 5.24 -9.00
N VAL A 108 -8.89 6.25 -9.81
CA VAL A 108 -8.31 7.51 -9.37
C VAL A 108 -9.34 8.61 -9.53
N GLU A 109 -9.63 9.29 -8.43
CA GLU A 109 -10.54 10.42 -8.37
C GLU A 109 -9.74 11.69 -8.16
N VAL A 110 -9.97 12.70 -8.97
CA VAL A 110 -9.30 14.00 -8.87
C VAL A 110 -10.31 15.13 -8.71
#